data_421cf32ec097b1c838d15b40a3c7850e
#
_entry.id   421cf32ec097b1c838d15b40a3c7850e
#
_cell.length_a   1.000
_cell.length_b   1.000
_cell.length_c   1.000
_cell.angle_alpha   90.00
_cell.angle_beta   90.00
_cell.angle_gamma   90.00
#
_symmetry.space_group_name_H-M   'P 1'
#
loop_
_entity.id
_entity.type
_entity.pdbx_description
1 polymer ?
#
loop_
_entity_poly.entity_id
_entity_poly.type
_entity_poly.pdbx_seq_one_letter_code
_entity_poly.pdbx_strand_id
1 'polypeptide(L)'
;QCADANVVITPSDQFVLNEEAFQHNIEEGFRFVEHHQALLTIGITPTRPEPGYGYIQMGDAMEGATEVFRVKSFTEKPDRDFAKVFMESGEFLWNTGLIQANGHYLNSCFRQLFPDVMKRLDAVRPNFTLEDELEFVSENYPSYANLSIDRGVLERCDEVCVMHGNFGWADLGTWHAIYECRSRGEGDNVVVDSEVILDESHNNVIKLPKGRLGIVSGLDGYIVAEEDNVLLICKKGDSSALVRKYVN
;
A
#
# COMPACT_ATOMS: atom_id res chain seq x y z
N GLN A 1 -9.55 26.14 6.69
CA GLN A 1 -9.62 25.10 7.59
C GLN A 1 -8.26 25.11 8.26
N CYS A 2 -7.71 24.12 8.87
CA CYS A 2 -6.49 24.27 9.68
C CYS A 2 -5.24 24.01 8.84
N ALA A 3 -4.52 25.06 8.43
CA ALA A 3 -3.29 24.91 7.64
C ALA A 3 -2.12 24.30 8.43
N ASP A 4 -2.15 24.46 9.77
CA ASP A 4 -1.12 23.95 10.69
C ASP A 4 -1.39 22.50 11.14
N ALA A 5 -2.44 21.87 10.63
CA ALA A 5 -2.76 20.49 11.03
C ALA A 5 -1.70 19.51 10.50
N ASN A 6 -1.32 18.56 11.33
CA ASN A 6 -0.67 17.36 10.85
C ASN A 6 -1.71 16.46 10.16
N VAL A 7 -1.34 15.87 9.06
CA VAL A 7 -2.22 15.03 8.23
C VAL A 7 -1.66 13.63 8.09
N VAL A 8 -2.54 12.66 7.99
CA VAL A 8 -2.23 11.30 7.57
C VAL A 8 -3.01 10.98 6.30
N ILE A 9 -2.33 10.45 5.31
CA ILE A 9 -2.90 9.91 4.07
C ILE A 9 -2.73 8.41 4.15
N THR A 10 -3.80 7.66 3.96
CA THR A 10 -3.80 6.20 4.06
C THR A 10 -4.59 5.57 2.92
N PRO A 11 -4.10 4.48 2.32
CA PRO A 11 -4.94 3.62 1.51
C PRO A 11 -6.14 3.08 2.31
N SER A 12 -7.25 2.79 1.64
CA SER A 12 -8.50 2.39 2.27
C SER A 12 -8.70 0.87 2.38
N ASP A 13 -7.79 0.08 1.82
CA ASP A 13 -7.86 -1.38 1.66
C ASP A 13 -6.79 -2.13 2.47
N GLN A 14 -6.30 -1.50 3.53
CA GLN A 14 -5.28 -2.08 4.41
C GLN A 14 -5.88 -2.75 5.63
N PHE A 15 -5.23 -3.79 6.09
CA PHE A 15 -5.59 -4.52 7.30
C PHE A 15 -4.51 -4.34 8.36
N VAL A 16 -4.93 -4.06 9.59
CA VAL A 16 -4.07 -3.87 10.77
C VAL A 16 -4.48 -4.88 11.83
N LEU A 17 -3.54 -5.68 12.30
CA LEU A 17 -3.79 -6.71 13.32
C LEU A 17 -3.73 -6.16 14.74
N ASN A 18 -2.85 -5.21 15.00
CA ASN A 18 -2.64 -4.63 16.33
C ASN A 18 -2.93 -3.12 16.28
N GLU A 19 -4.17 -2.77 16.63
CA GLU A 19 -4.65 -1.39 16.60
C GLU A 19 -3.89 -0.48 17.58
N GLU A 20 -3.51 -0.98 18.77
CA GLU A 20 -2.76 -0.21 19.76
C GLU A 20 -1.35 0.16 19.24
N ALA A 21 -0.65 -0.80 18.64
CA ALA A 21 0.65 -0.54 18.05
C ALA A 21 0.54 0.40 16.83
N PHE A 22 -0.50 0.27 16.02
CA PHE A 22 -0.79 1.17 14.92
C PHE A 22 -1.03 2.60 15.41
N GLN A 23 -1.91 2.77 16.40
CA GLN A 23 -2.18 4.07 17.00
C GLN A 23 -0.89 4.70 17.54
N HIS A 24 -0.07 3.93 18.24
CA HIS A 24 1.21 4.40 18.76
C HIS A 24 2.14 4.90 17.63
N ASN A 25 2.28 4.14 16.53
CA ASN A 25 3.07 4.58 15.39
C ASN A 25 2.52 5.88 14.75
N ILE A 26 1.19 6.03 14.66
CA ILE A 26 0.60 7.26 14.13
C ILE A 26 0.89 8.45 15.05
N GLU A 27 0.77 8.29 16.37
CA GLU A 27 1.06 9.35 17.35
C GLU A 27 2.55 9.75 17.35
N GLU A 28 3.46 8.78 17.32
CA GLU A 28 4.90 9.06 17.21
C GLU A 28 5.24 9.76 15.89
N GLY A 29 4.62 9.32 14.78
CA GLY A 29 4.79 9.96 13.49
C GLY A 29 4.30 11.40 13.48
N PHE A 30 3.17 11.72 14.13
CA PHE A 30 2.71 13.10 14.27
C PHE A 30 3.66 13.95 15.10
N ARG A 31 4.21 13.42 16.20
CA ARG A 31 5.26 14.12 16.98
C ARG A 31 6.50 14.40 16.13
N PHE A 32 6.89 13.43 15.27
CA PHE A 32 8.03 13.62 14.39
C PHE A 32 7.80 14.74 13.38
N VAL A 33 6.68 14.72 12.64
CA VAL A 33 6.40 15.73 11.59
C VAL A 33 6.04 17.10 12.14
N GLU A 34 5.67 17.21 13.41
CA GLU A 34 5.49 18.49 14.10
C GLU A 34 6.81 19.26 14.25
N HIS A 35 7.92 18.53 14.44
CA HIS A 35 9.24 19.10 14.65
C HIS A 35 10.18 19.02 13.43
N HIS A 36 9.80 18.26 12.40
CA HIS A 36 10.60 18.06 11.20
C HIS A 36 9.81 18.39 9.94
N GLN A 37 10.39 19.23 9.08
CA GLN A 37 9.82 19.48 7.75
C GLN A 37 10.16 18.30 6.83
N ALA A 38 9.44 17.20 6.97
CA ALA A 38 9.61 15.98 6.20
C ALA A 38 8.28 15.30 5.90
N LEU A 39 8.26 14.49 4.86
CA LEU A 39 7.23 13.48 4.63
C LEU A 39 7.66 12.21 5.34
N LEU A 40 6.82 11.69 6.20
CA LEU A 40 7.08 10.45 6.93
C LEU A 40 6.18 9.35 6.39
N THR A 41 6.76 8.28 5.86
CA THR A 41 6.00 7.06 5.53
C THR A 41 6.24 6.00 6.60
N ILE A 42 5.37 4.98 6.64
CA ILE A 42 5.56 3.82 7.51
C ILE A 42 5.97 2.63 6.65
N GLY A 43 7.02 1.95 7.07
CA GLY A 43 7.53 0.75 6.40
C GLY A 43 7.46 -0.46 7.31
N ILE A 44 7.21 -1.63 6.73
CA ILE A 44 7.10 -2.92 7.44
C ILE A 44 8.24 -3.84 6.99
N THR A 45 8.85 -4.55 7.92
CA THR A 45 9.88 -5.54 7.60
C THR A 45 9.33 -6.62 6.67
N PRO A 46 9.96 -6.84 5.49
CA PRO A 46 9.55 -7.90 4.59
C PRO A 46 9.71 -9.28 5.22
N THR A 47 8.65 -10.09 5.18
CA THR A 47 8.66 -11.49 5.65
C THR A 47 8.78 -12.49 4.50
N ARG A 48 8.61 -12.02 3.27
CA ARG A 48 8.73 -12.79 2.02
C ARG A 48 9.10 -11.89 0.85
N PRO A 49 9.61 -12.43 -0.27
CA PRO A 49 9.77 -11.64 -1.50
C PRO A 49 8.41 -11.39 -2.16
N GLU A 50 7.86 -10.17 -2.03
CA GLU A 50 6.56 -9.80 -2.56
C GLU A 50 6.70 -8.80 -3.72
N PRO A 51 6.53 -9.23 -4.99
CA PRO A 51 6.62 -8.35 -6.15
C PRO A 51 5.45 -7.38 -6.29
N GLY A 52 4.38 -7.58 -5.51
CA GLY A 52 3.18 -6.72 -5.53
C GLY A 52 3.35 -5.42 -4.75
N TYR A 53 4.37 -5.33 -3.89
CA TYR A 53 4.58 -4.19 -2.99
C TYR A 53 5.71 -3.26 -3.45
N GLY A 54 5.65 -2.01 -3.00
CA GLY A 54 6.78 -1.09 -3.03
C GLY A 54 7.78 -1.40 -1.91
N TYR A 55 9.03 -1.08 -2.15
CA TYR A 55 10.14 -1.23 -1.19
C TYR A 55 10.82 0.11 -0.95
N ILE A 56 11.15 0.36 0.32
CA ILE A 56 11.83 1.57 0.77
C ILE A 56 13.19 1.19 1.32
N GLN A 57 14.28 1.70 0.75
CA GLN A 57 15.61 1.52 1.31
C GLN A 57 15.84 2.51 2.44
N MET A 58 16.13 2.00 3.62
CA MET A 58 16.51 2.80 4.79
C MET A 58 17.91 3.40 4.60
N GLY A 59 18.04 4.65 5.03
CA GLY A 59 19.30 5.37 5.13
C GLY A 59 19.75 5.52 6.56
N ASP A 60 20.31 6.68 6.86
CA ASP A 60 20.79 7.01 8.19
C ASP A 60 19.61 7.21 9.17
N ALA A 61 19.79 6.76 10.41
CA ALA A 61 18.80 6.98 11.45
C ALA A 61 18.67 8.49 11.75
N MET A 62 17.44 8.92 12.02
CA MET A 62 17.16 10.31 12.40
C MET A 62 17.52 10.53 13.86
N GLU A 63 18.34 11.56 14.12
CA GLU A 63 18.74 11.92 15.47
C GLU A 63 17.53 12.37 16.30
N GLY A 64 17.40 11.81 17.49
CA GLY A 64 16.30 12.16 18.41
C GLY A 64 14.95 11.49 18.10
N ALA A 65 14.87 10.62 17.09
CA ALA A 65 13.69 9.87 16.76
C ALA A 65 13.96 8.35 16.84
N THR A 66 13.01 7.60 17.41
CA THR A 66 13.12 6.15 17.52
C THR A 66 12.57 5.49 16.27
N GLU A 67 13.31 4.52 15.69
CA GLU A 67 12.88 3.75 14.51
C GLU A 67 12.52 4.60 13.28
N VAL A 68 13.09 5.82 13.14
CA VAL A 68 12.91 6.69 11.99
C VAL A 68 14.23 6.83 11.23
N PHE A 69 14.17 6.64 9.92
CA PHE A 69 15.34 6.65 9.03
C PHE A 69 15.09 7.59 7.86
N ARG A 70 16.13 8.21 7.32
CA ARG A 70 16.06 8.86 6.00
C ARG A 70 15.80 7.80 4.93
N VAL A 71 15.04 8.16 3.91
CA VAL A 71 14.86 7.27 2.77
C VAL A 71 16.01 7.47 1.78
N LYS A 72 16.67 6.37 1.39
CA LYS A 72 17.68 6.36 0.32
C LYS A 72 17.06 6.21 -1.06
N SER A 73 16.10 5.30 -1.20
CA SER A 73 15.45 5.03 -2.47
C SER A 73 14.10 4.36 -2.29
N PHE A 74 13.25 4.51 -3.30
CA PHE A 74 12.02 3.76 -3.46
C PHE A 74 12.17 2.82 -4.66
N THR A 75 11.59 1.64 -4.56
CA THR A 75 11.48 0.71 -5.68
C THR A 75 10.06 0.16 -5.73
N GLU A 76 9.31 0.60 -6.71
CA GLU A 76 7.91 0.22 -6.87
C GLU A 76 7.80 -1.11 -7.61
N LYS A 77 7.20 -2.09 -6.97
CA LYS A 77 6.87 -3.41 -7.52
C LYS A 77 8.02 -4.07 -8.29
N PRO A 78 9.12 -4.41 -7.60
CA PRO A 78 10.29 -5.06 -8.21
C PRO A 78 9.91 -6.44 -8.77
N ASP A 79 10.77 -7.02 -9.57
CA ASP A 79 10.64 -8.45 -9.85
C ASP A 79 11.00 -9.30 -8.60
N ARG A 80 10.69 -10.61 -8.68
CA ARG A 80 10.82 -11.50 -7.53
C ARG A 80 12.27 -11.68 -7.06
N ASP A 81 13.23 -11.63 -7.97
CA ASP A 81 14.63 -11.82 -7.64
C ASP A 81 15.18 -10.61 -6.90
N PHE A 82 14.83 -9.39 -7.35
CA PHE A 82 15.14 -8.16 -6.60
C PHE A 82 14.42 -8.11 -5.26
N ALA A 83 13.12 -8.46 -5.20
CA ALA A 83 12.38 -8.52 -3.95
C ALA A 83 13.05 -9.44 -2.92
N LYS A 84 13.61 -10.58 -3.36
CA LYS A 84 14.36 -11.49 -2.53
C LYS A 84 15.65 -10.87 -2.01
N VAL A 85 16.43 -10.22 -2.88
CA VAL A 85 17.66 -9.51 -2.49
C VAL A 85 17.37 -8.42 -1.48
N PHE A 86 16.30 -7.63 -1.68
CA PHE A 86 15.90 -6.57 -0.76
C PHE A 86 15.55 -7.11 0.62
N MET A 87 14.76 -8.18 0.67
CA MET A 87 14.42 -8.83 1.94
C MET A 87 15.66 -9.38 2.67
N GLU A 88 16.55 -10.07 1.94
CA GLU A 88 17.76 -10.69 2.52
C GLU A 88 18.79 -9.66 2.98
N SER A 89 18.82 -8.47 2.41
CA SER A 89 19.74 -7.40 2.80
C SER A 89 19.45 -6.82 4.18
N GLY A 90 18.18 -6.87 4.62
CA GLY A 90 17.72 -6.23 5.84
C GLY A 90 17.70 -4.69 5.79
N GLU A 91 18.00 -4.09 4.65
CA GLU A 91 18.01 -2.63 4.46
C GLU A 91 16.69 -2.07 3.94
N PHE A 92 15.75 -2.92 3.55
CA PHE A 92 14.51 -2.52 2.91
C PHE A 92 13.28 -2.84 3.76
N LEU A 93 12.31 -1.94 3.71
CA LEU A 93 10.97 -2.12 4.27
C LEU A 93 9.94 -2.15 3.13
N TRP A 94 8.83 -2.86 3.33
CA TRP A 94 7.66 -2.71 2.48
C TRP A 94 7.03 -1.34 2.68
N ASN A 95 6.73 -0.65 1.59
CA ASN A 95 6.00 0.61 1.64
C ASN A 95 4.51 0.35 1.91
N THR A 96 4.00 0.85 3.02
CA THR A 96 2.57 0.74 3.36
C THR A 96 1.69 1.72 2.59
N GLY A 97 2.28 2.77 1.99
CA GLY A 97 1.52 3.88 1.41
C GLY A 97 0.91 4.83 2.44
N LEU A 98 1.17 4.61 3.74
CA LEU A 98 0.82 5.55 4.80
C LEU A 98 1.79 6.72 4.79
N ILE A 99 1.27 7.95 4.72
CA ILE A 99 2.09 9.17 4.67
C ILE A 99 1.60 10.12 5.76
N GLN A 100 2.51 10.57 6.60
CA GLN A 100 2.26 11.62 7.58
C GLN A 100 3.08 12.86 7.24
N ALA A 101 2.50 14.03 7.42
CA ALA A 101 3.19 15.28 7.18
C ALA A 101 2.52 16.44 7.92
N ASN A 102 3.28 17.49 8.19
CA ASN A 102 2.67 18.78 8.49
C ASN A 102 2.00 19.36 7.23
N GLY A 103 0.80 19.90 7.37
CA GLY A 103 -0.01 20.40 6.24
C GLY A 103 0.67 21.51 5.44
N HIS A 104 1.43 22.39 6.08
CA HIS A 104 2.21 23.41 5.37
C HIS A 104 3.32 22.80 4.52
N TYR A 105 4.06 21.85 5.10
CA TYR A 105 5.13 21.19 4.36
C TYR A 105 4.60 20.38 3.19
N LEU A 106 3.55 19.60 3.40
CA LEU A 106 2.88 18.86 2.33
C LEU A 106 2.39 19.77 1.21
N ASN A 107 1.74 20.90 1.55
CA ASN A 107 1.29 21.88 0.57
C ASN A 107 2.48 22.51 -0.20
N SER A 108 3.62 22.75 0.45
CA SER A 108 4.82 23.26 -0.23
C SER A 108 5.38 22.25 -1.23
N CYS A 109 5.41 20.94 -0.88
CA CYS A 109 5.79 19.87 -1.80
C CYS A 109 4.88 19.83 -3.04
N PHE A 110 3.56 19.89 -2.85
CA PHE A 110 2.63 19.92 -3.98
C PHE A 110 2.80 21.16 -4.85
N ARG A 111 3.03 22.35 -4.28
CA ARG A 111 3.28 23.57 -5.03
C ARG A 111 4.56 23.51 -5.87
N GLN A 112 5.59 22.90 -5.33
CA GLN A 112 6.85 22.71 -6.03
C GLN A 112 6.71 21.69 -7.17
N LEU A 113 6.06 20.58 -6.93
CA LEU A 113 6.01 19.44 -7.84
C LEU A 113 4.87 19.51 -8.87
N PHE A 114 3.76 20.18 -8.51
CA PHE A 114 2.54 20.30 -9.31
C PHE A 114 2.00 21.74 -9.35
N PRO A 115 2.80 22.75 -9.79
CA PRO A 115 2.43 24.16 -9.72
C PRO A 115 1.14 24.47 -10.49
N ASP A 116 0.91 23.83 -11.63
CA ASP A 116 -0.29 24.05 -12.44
C ASP A 116 -1.57 23.53 -11.76
N VAL A 117 -1.49 22.38 -11.10
CA VAL A 117 -2.61 21.82 -10.32
C VAL A 117 -2.95 22.76 -9.16
N MET A 118 -1.92 23.19 -8.42
CA MET A 118 -2.11 24.08 -7.26
C MET A 118 -2.63 25.46 -7.68
N LYS A 119 -2.21 25.98 -8.82
CA LYS A 119 -2.73 27.24 -9.37
C LYS A 119 -4.22 27.16 -9.73
N ARG A 120 -4.67 26.04 -10.32
CA ARG A 120 -6.09 25.80 -10.61
C ARG A 120 -6.91 25.70 -9.32
N LEU A 121 -6.40 24.97 -8.33
CA LEU A 121 -7.03 24.84 -7.04
C LEU A 121 -7.15 26.17 -6.30
N ASP A 122 -6.12 27.02 -6.33
CA ASP A 122 -6.14 28.33 -5.69
C ASP A 122 -7.16 29.28 -6.35
N ALA A 123 -7.44 29.12 -7.64
CA ALA A 123 -8.41 29.96 -8.34
C ALA A 123 -9.86 29.76 -7.86
N VAL A 124 -10.19 28.58 -7.34
CA VAL A 124 -11.54 28.24 -6.85
C VAL A 124 -11.69 28.31 -5.32
N ARG A 125 -10.58 28.36 -4.59
CA ARG A 125 -10.53 28.26 -3.12
C ARG A 125 -11.33 29.29 -2.31
N PRO A 126 -11.52 30.56 -2.71
CA PRO A 126 -12.11 31.57 -1.82
C PRO A 126 -13.54 31.27 -1.36
N ASN A 127 -14.30 30.45 -2.10
CA ASN A 127 -15.69 30.13 -1.79
C ASN A 127 -15.99 28.62 -1.91
N PHE A 128 -15.00 27.76 -1.69
CA PHE A 128 -15.09 26.32 -1.95
C PHE A 128 -16.07 25.62 -0.99
N THR A 129 -17.15 25.15 -1.53
CA THR A 129 -18.12 24.26 -0.84
C THR A 129 -17.79 22.80 -1.16
N LEU A 130 -18.46 21.85 -0.52
CA LEU A 130 -18.34 20.42 -0.84
C LEU A 130 -18.83 20.12 -2.28
N GLU A 131 -19.86 20.82 -2.74
CA GLU A 131 -20.35 20.70 -4.11
C GLU A 131 -19.32 21.21 -5.13
N ASP A 132 -18.69 22.34 -4.86
CA ASP A 132 -17.61 22.90 -5.70
C ASP A 132 -16.40 21.96 -5.76
N GLU A 133 -16.10 21.24 -4.66
CA GLU A 133 -15.03 20.25 -4.63
C GLU A 133 -15.32 19.08 -5.57
N LEU A 134 -16.52 18.52 -5.52
CA LEU A 134 -16.92 17.41 -6.39
C LEU A 134 -16.92 17.82 -7.87
N GLU A 135 -17.42 19.01 -8.18
CA GLU A 135 -17.39 19.55 -9.53
C GLU A 135 -15.96 19.77 -10.03
N PHE A 136 -15.11 20.41 -9.22
CA PHE A 136 -13.71 20.63 -9.53
C PHE A 136 -12.96 19.31 -9.80
N VAL A 137 -13.15 18.30 -8.95
CA VAL A 137 -12.51 16.99 -9.11
C VAL A 137 -13.00 16.33 -10.40
N SER A 138 -14.31 16.31 -10.66
CA SER A 138 -14.87 15.67 -11.85
C SER A 138 -14.39 16.30 -13.16
N GLU A 139 -14.21 17.61 -13.18
CA GLU A 139 -13.76 18.36 -14.37
C GLU A 139 -12.25 18.29 -14.61
N ASN A 140 -11.46 18.32 -13.53
CA ASN A 140 -10.02 18.48 -13.63
C ASN A 140 -9.24 17.16 -13.51
N TYR A 141 -9.69 16.23 -12.64
CA TYR A 141 -8.99 14.97 -12.37
C TYR A 141 -8.71 14.12 -13.61
N PRO A 142 -9.63 13.97 -14.59
CA PRO A 142 -9.36 13.23 -15.83
C PRO A 142 -8.23 13.81 -16.69
N SER A 143 -7.88 15.09 -16.49
CA SER A 143 -6.83 15.77 -17.24
C SER A 143 -5.45 15.67 -16.60
N TYR A 144 -5.36 15.17 -15.36
CA TYR A 144 -4.10 15.02 -14.64
C TYR A 144 -3.34 13.77 -15.08
N ALA A 145 -2.02 13.80 -14.91
CA ALA A 145 -1.19 12.65 -15.17
C ALA A 145 -1.60 11.48 -14.25
N ASN A 146 -1.69 10.27 -14.81
CA ASN A 146 -1.91 9.06 -14.02
C ASN A 146 -0.63 8.72 -13.25
N LEU A 147 -0.51 9.28 -12.05
CA LEU A 147 0.69 9.21 -11.22
C LEU A 147 0.28 9.01 -9.76
N SER A 148 0.82 7.97 -9.12
CA SER A 148 0.61 7.76 -7.68
C SER A 148 1.30 8.83 -6.85
N ILE A 149 0.85 9.03 -5.61
CA ILE A 149 1.48 9.95 -4.67
C ILE A 149 2.93 9.53 -4.37
N ASP A 150 3.22 8.24 -4.38
CA ASP A 150 4.58 7.72 -4.19
C ASP A 150 5.52 8.25 -5.26
N ARG A 151 5.20 8.01 -6.55
CA ARG A 151 6.02 8.49 -7.68
C ARG A 151 5.96 10.00 -7.89
N GLY A 152 4.82 10.58 -7.60
CA GLY A 152 4.59 12.02 -7.80
C GLY A 152 5.21 12.89 -6.73
N VAL A 153 5.25 12.42 -5.51
CA VAL A 153 5.64 13.21 -4.33
C VAL A 153 6.78 12.54 -3.58
N LEU A 154 6.61 11.31 -3.03
CA LEU A 154 7.63 10.71 -2.17
C LEU A 154 8.98 10.50 -2.88
N GLU A 155 8.97 9.97 -4.11
CA GLU A 155 10.21 9.75 -4.87
C GLU A 155 10.90 11.04 -5.35
N ARG A 156 10.24 12.20 -5.20
CA ARG A 156 10.69 13.49 -5.76
C ARG A 156 10.95 14.57 -4.70
N CYS A 157 10.51 14.35 -3.48
CA CYS A 157 10.81 15.23 -2.36
C CYS A 157 12.18 14.91 -1.76
N ASP A 158 12.91 15.94 -1.34
CA ASP A 158 14.26 15.82 -0.78
C ASP A 158 14.25 15.29 0.66
N GLU A 159 13.25 15.69 1.45
CA GLU A 159 13.15 15.32 2.87
C GLU A 159 12.04 14.28 3.06
N VAL A 160 12.39 13.02 2.85
CA VAL A 160 11.50 11.87 3.09
C VAL A 160 12.14 10.92 4.10
N CYS A 161 11.36 10.56 5.11
CA CYS A 161 11.74 9.62 6.15
C CYS A 161 10.81 8.42 6.16
N VAL A 162 11.28 7.30 6.68
CA VAL A 162 10.49 6.09 6.93
C VAL A 162 10.56 5.74 8.41
N MET A 163 9.40 5.50 9.02
CA MET A 163 9.29 4.93 10.36
C MET A 163 9.07 3.42 10.24
N HIS A 164 9.83 2.65 11.00
CA HIS A 164 9.62 1.20 11.07
C HIS A 164 8.36 0.90 11.90
N GLY A 165 7.38 0.25 11.29
CA GLY A 165 6.14 -0.18 11.92
C GLY A 165 6.14 -1.66 12.26
N ASN A 166 5.52 -2.01 13.37
CA ASN A 166 5.35 -3.41 13.80
C ASN A 166 3.94 -3.64 14.37
N PHE A 167 2.92 -3.45 13.53
CA PHE A 167 1.51 -3.57 13.92
C PHE A 167 0.75 -4.67 13.16
N GLY A 168 1.48 -5.57 12.49
CA GLY A 168 0.83 -6.63 11.71
C GLY A 168 0.01 -6.04 10.56
N TRP A 169 0.71 -5.58 9.52
CA TRP A 169 0.12 -4.96 8.35
C TRP A 169 -0.03 -5.95 7.20
N ALA A 170 -1.14 -5.84 6.48
CA ALA A 170 -1.36 -6.53 5.21
C ALA A 170 -2.13 -5.64 4.24
N ASP A 171 -1.65 -5.58 3.00
CA ASP A 171 -2.39 -5.01 1.87
C ASP A 171 -3.32 -6.09 1.29
N LEU A 172 -4.63 -5.93 1.51
CA LEU A 172 -5.65 -6.88 1.04
C LEU A 172 -5.85 -6.87 -0.49
N GLY A 173 -5.13 -6.02 -1.21
CA GLY A 173 -5.09 -6.00 -2.68
C GLY A 173 -4.43 -7.23 -3.32
N THR A 174 -3.86 -8.16 -2.52
CA THR A 174 -3.25 -9.39 -3.03
C THR A 174 -3.92 -10.64 -2.49
N TRP A 175 -4.03 -11.68 -3.32
CA TRP A 175 -4.56 -12.99 -2.92
C TRP A 175 -3.74 -13.64 -1.79
N HIS A 176 -2.45 -13.37 -1.76
CA HIS A 176 -1.58 -13.89 -0.72
C HIS A 176 -1.88 -13.27 0.64
N ALA A 177 -2.11 -11.96 0.68
CA ALA A 177 -2.52 -11.27 1.89
C ALA A 177 -3.89 -11.76 2.41
N ILE A 178 -4.84 -12.03 1.51
CA ILE A 178 -6.13 -12.64 1.87
C ILE A 178 -5.91 -14.02 2.51
N TYR A 179 -4.97 -14.81 1.97
CA TYR A 179 -4.62 -16.10 2.57
C TYR A 179 -4.06 -15.93 3.98
N GLU A 180 -3.07 -15.07 4.17
CA GLU A 180 -2.45 -14.84 5.48
C GLU A 180 -3.45 -14.34 6.53
N CYS A 181 -4.36 -13.46 6.15
CA CYS A 181 -5.38 -12.94 7.06
C CYS A 181 -6.49 -13.91 7.41
N ARG A 182 -6.82 -14.88 6.53
CA ARG A 182 -7.96 -15.79 6.70
C ARG A 182 -7.58 -17.23 7.02
N SER A 183 -6.33 -17.62 6.78
CA SER A 183 -5.84 -18.97 7.12
C SER A 183 -5.83 -19.17 8.64
N ARG A 184 -6.29 -20.33 9.08
CA ARG A 184 -6.33 -20.72 10.50
C ARG A 184 -5.13 -21.54 10.94
N GLY A 185 -4.24 -21.87 10.01
CA GLY A 185 -3.05 -22.67 10.29
C GLY A 185 -2.34 -23.12 9.02
N GLU A 186 -1.22 -23.83 9.22
CA GLU A 186 -0.43 -24.37 8.13
C GLU A 186 -1.25 -25.41 7.32
N GLY A 187 -1.22 -25.30 6.01
CA GLY A 187 -1.94 -26.21 5.11
C GLY A 187 -3.41 -25.89 4.89
N ASP A 188 -3.96 -24.87 5.57
CA ASP A 188 -5.36 -24.50 5.42
C ASP A 188 -5.70 -24.00 4.00
N ASN A 189 -6.96 -24.22 3.59
CA ASN A 189 -7.49 -23.64 2.37
C ASN A 189 -8.43 -22.48 2.71
N VAL A 190 -8.18 -21.32 2.13
CA VAL A 190 -9.05 -20.14 2.29
C VAL A 190 -10.08 -20.12 1.19
N VAL A 191 -11.32 -20.40 1.55
CA VAL A 191 -12.49 -20.31 0.64
C VAL A 191 -13.22 -19.00 0.92
N VAL A 192 -13.32 -18.15 -0.09
CA VAL A 192 -13.93 -16.82 0.02
C VAL A 192 -15.31 -16.84 -0.62
N ASP A 193 -16.36 -16.80 0.20
CA ASP A 193 -17.77 -16.70 -0.23
C ASP A 193 -18.15 -17.64 -1.39
N SER A 194 -17.67 -18.88 -1.35
CA SER A 194 -17.78 -19.85 -2.44
C SER A 194 -18.20 -21.23 -1.93
N GLU A 195 -18.87 -22.00 -2.79
CA GLU A 195 -19.18 -23.41 -2.52
C GLU A 195 -18.10 -24.29 -3.16
N VAL A 196 -17.31 -24.98 -2.33
CA VAL A 196 -16.15 -25.77 -2.80
C VAL A 196 -16.08 -27.11 -2.10
N ILE A 197 -15.85 -28.15 -2.87
CA ILE A 197 -15.44 -29.48 -2.37
C ILE A 197 -13.93 -29.57 -2.55
N LEU A 198 -13.22 -29.81 -1.46
CA LEU A 198 -11.77 -29.94 -1.43
C LEU A 198 -11.40 -31.40 -1.22
N ASP A 199 -10.48 -31.90 -2.05
CA ASP A 199 -9.95 -33.24 -1.98
C ASP A 199 -8.42 -33.19 -2.14
N GLU A 200 -7.67 -33.75 -1.20
CA GLU A 200 -6.21 -33.75 -1.17
C GLU A 200 -5.56 -32.37 -1.53
N SER A 201 -6.21 -31.27 -1.12
CA SER A 201 -5.83 -29.90 -1.49
C SER A 201 -5.45 -29.09 -0.28
N HIS A 202 -4.35 -28.33 -0.36
CA HIS A 202 -3.76 -27.58 0.76
C HIS A 202 -3.26 -26.20 0.33
N ASN A 203 -3.21 -25.26 1.27
CA ASN A 203 -2.61 -23.93 1.07
C ASN A 203 -3.24 -23.09 -0.07
N ASN A 204 -4.47 -23.34 -0.47
CA ASN A 204 -5.09 -22.67 -1.61
C ASN A 204 -5.95 -21.47 -1.18
N VAL A 205 -6.13 -20.54 -2.10
CA VAL A 205 -7.18 -19.51 -2.02
C VAL A 205 -8.17 -19.74 -3.14
N ILE A 206 -9.45 -19.83 -2.79
CA ILE A 206 -10.49 -20.15 -3.78
C ILE A 206 -11.62 -19.14 -3.65
N LYS A 207 -11.95 -18.49 -4.76
CA LYS A 207 -13.10 -17.61 -4.90
C LYS A 207 -13.83 -17.90 -6.20
N LEU A 208 -15.09 -18.31 -6.11
CA LEU A 208 -15.95 -18.57 -7.25
C LEU A 208 -17.22 -17.70 -7.17
N PRO A 209 -17.88 -17.42 -8.30
CA PRO A 209 -19.15 -16.70 -8.31
C PRO A 209 -20.24 -17.45 -7.52
N LYS A 210 -21.17 -16.69 -6.95
CA LYS A 210 -22.32 -17.26 -6.24
C LYS A 210 -23.09 -18.26 -7.13
N GLY A 211 -23.44 -19.40 -6.56
CA GLY A 211 -24.18 -20.48 -7.24
C GLY A 211 -23.31 -21.37 -8.12
N ARG A 212 -22.00 -21.19 -8.11
CA ARG A 212 -21.05 -22.11 -8.76
C ARG A 212 -20.39 -23.01 -7.72
N LEU A 213 -20.56 -24.32 -7.88
CA LEU A 213 -19.84 -25.33 -7.11
C LEU A 213 -18.48 -25.61 -7.76
N GLY A 214 -17.41 -25.46 -6.99
CA GLY A 214 -16.06 -25.88 -7.36
C GLY A 214 -15.69 -27.24 -6.76
N ILE A 215 -15.02 -28.08 -7.54
CA ILE A 215 -14.37 -29.30 -7.03
C ILE A 215 -12.88 -29.12 -7.31
N VAL A 216 -12.08 -29.08 -6.23
CA VAL A 216 -10.63 -28.85 -6.30
C VAL A 216 -9.93 -30.03 -5.66
N SER A 217 -9.16 -30.78 -6.43
CA SER A 217 -8.43 -31.96 -5.99
C SER A 217 -6.94 -31.85 -6.34
N GLY A 218 -6.07 -32.17 -5.38
CA GLY A 218 -4.62 -32.28 -5.58
C GLY A 218 -3.87 -30.96 -5.75
N LEU A 219 -4.47 -29.81 -5.43
CA LEU A 219 -3.79 -28.51 -5.52
C LEU A 219 -3.13 -28.13 -4.19
N ASP A 220 -1.89 -27.64 -4.27
CA ASP A 220 -1.15 -27.11 -3.13
C ASP A 220 -0.49 -25.76 -3.48
N GLY A 221 -0.89 -24.70 -2.76
CA GLY A 221 -0.37 -23.36 -2.90
C GLY A 221 -0.90 -22.57 -4.12
N TYR A 222 -2.12 -22.84 -4.55
CA TYR A 222 -2.73 -22.19 -5.72
C TYR A 222 -3.79 -21.15 -5.34
N ILE A 223 -4.01 -20.26 -6.28
CA ILE A 223 -5.21 -19.41 -6.38
C ILE A 223 -6.10 -19.99 -7.45
N VAL A 224 -7.38 -20.16 -7.12
CA VAL A 224 -8.46 -20.49 -8.03
C VAL A 224 -9.51 -19.39 -7.89
N ALA A 225 -9.57 -18.49 -8.83
CA ALA A 225 -10.49 -17.35 -8.77
C ALA A 225 -11.24 -17.21 -10.10
N GLU A 226 -12.54 -16.96 -10.02
CA GLU A 226 -13.35 -16.68 -11.20
C GLU A 226 -14.19 -15.44 -10.97
N GLU A 227 -14.16 -14.53 -11.96
CA GLU A 227 -14.99 -13.33 -12.03
C GLU A 227 -15.16 -12.92 -13.50
N ASP A 228 -16.35 -12.41 -13.88
CA ASP A 228 -16.65 -11.92 -15.23
C ASP A 228 -16.30 -12.90 -16.36
N ASN A 229 -16.56 -14.19 -16.15
CA ASN A 229 -16.21 -15.29 -17.08
C ASN A 229 -14.69 -15.49 -17.29
N VAL A 230 -13.86 -14.94 -16.43
CA VAL A 230 -12.42 -15.19 -16.43
C VAL A 230 -12.09 -16.12 -15.26
N LEU A 231 -11.52 -17.28 -15.55
CA LEU A 231 -11.00 -18.22 -14.56
C LEU A 231 -9.49 -18.09 -14.47
N LEU A 232 -8.99 -17.76 -13.30
CA LEU A 232 -7.57 -17.72 -12.97
C LEU A 232 -7.20 -18.93 -12.12
N ILE A 233 -6.22 -19.71 -12.56
CA ILE A 233 -5.59 -20.76 -11.77
C ILE A 233 -4.07 -20.56 -11.85
N CYS A 234 -3.43 -20.19 -10.74
CA CYS A 234 -1.99 -19.98 -10.69
C CYS A 234 -1.43 -20.23 -9.28
N LYS A 235 -0.12 -20.38 -9.16
CA LYS A 235 0.54 -20.43 -7.85
C LYS A 235 0.41 -19.09 -7.13
N LYS A 236 0.17 -19.10 -5.82
CA LYS A 236 0.01 -17.87 -4.99
C LYS A 236 1.18 -16.90 -5.19
N GLY A 237 2.42 -17.40 -5.20
CA GLY A 237 3.60 -16.55 -5.36
C GLY A 237 3.75 -15.87 -6.73
N ASP A 238 3.01 -16.30 -7.75
CA ASP A 238 3.13 -15.79 -9.12
C ASP A 238 1.93 -14.91 -9.52
N SER A 239 0.91 -14.82 -8.67
CA SER A 239 -0.38 -14.18 -8.99
C SER A 239 -0.25 -12.72 -9.39
N SER A 240 0.48 -11.93 -8.63
CA SER A 240 0.65 -10.49 -8.91
C SER A 240 1.39 -10.23 -10.23
N ALA A 241 2.37 -11.06 -10.58
CA ALA A 241 3.08 -10.96 -11.84
C ALA A 241 2.22 -11.36 -13.05
N LEU A 242 1.41 -12.42 -12.91
CA LEU A 242 0.48 -12.90 -13.93
C LEU A 242 -0.63 -11.89 -14.21
N VAL A 243 -1.27 -11.36 -13.18
CA VAL A 243 -2.33 -10.36 -13.33
C VAL A 243 -1.79 -9.14 -14.08
N ARG A 244 -0.64 -8.61 -13.69
CA ARG A 244 0.00 -7.49 -14.40
C ARG A 244 0.30 -7.78 -15.87
N LYS A 245 0.64 -9.03 -16.21
CA LYS A 245 0.98 -9.41 -17.58
C LYS A 245 -0.22 -9.50 -18.51
N TYR A 246 -1.39 -9.90 -18.01
CA TYR A 246 -2.53 -10.27 -18.84
C TYR A 246 -3.78 -9.38 -18.65
N VAL A 247 -3.84 -8.55 -17.61
CA VAL A 247 -5.03 -7.73 -17.26
C VAL A 247 -4.76 -6.22 -17.43
N ASN A 248 -3.57 -5.82 -17.89
CA ASN A 248 -3.24 -4.43 -18.25
C ASN A 248 -3.53 -4.16 -19.73
#